data_9f02046927c0b7d4452ffdbd14e10dd3
#
_entry.id   9f02046927c0b7d4452ffdbd14e10dd3
#
_cell.length_a   1.000
_cell.length_b   1.000
_cell.length_c   1.000
_cell.angle_alpha   90.00
_cell.angle_beta   90.00
_cell.angle_gamma   90.00
#
_symmetry.space_group_name_H-M   'P 1'
#
loop_
_entity.id
_entity.type
_entity.pdbx_description
1 polymer ?
#
loop_
_entity_poly.entity_id
_entity_poly.type
_entity_poly.pdbx_seq_one_letter_code
_entity_poly.pdbx_strand_id
1 'polypeptide(L)'
;MNNGIISACVSEHAAEMHSLKRLDNNVEYLWQGDPAFWAGRNPTLFPMVGSTWNKEVHLKGNIYHMGNHGFTRNSDFKCIEHDESHVAMELCDSEETLAQYPYHFRLVNTYTIKDNTLTVHCHLENRNEETMPFNFGFHPAFNVPMGPDGDKANTKILFDQPENVNGTETTVLELDPEALAKTIILTDPKSSTYTLTDGVRRLTVTAPGFPWCAFWSPHAPFVCIEPWHSHTDFTEVHMPFEEREGTILLPAGEVFETGYIITIE
;
A
#
# COMPACT_ATOMS: atom_id res chain seq x y z
N MET A 1 0.02 -1.22 19.69
CA MET A 1 0.83 -2.45 19.82
C MET A 1 2.23 -2.10 20.35
N ASN A 2 2.80 -2.92 21.23
CA ASN A 2 4.15 -2.73 21.76
C ASN A 2 4.68 -4.08 22.31
N ASN A 3 5.79 -4.57 21.75
CA ASN A 3 6.40 -5.86 22.14
C ASN A 3 7.75 -5.69 22.89
N GLY A 4 8.10 -4.49 23.31
CA GLY A 4 9.37 -4.17 23.99
C GLY A 4 10.56 -3.91 23.05
N ILE A 5 10.44 -4.18 21.75
CA ILE A 5 11.45 -3.95 20.70
C ILE A 5 10.96 -2.85 19.73
N ILE A 6 9.74 -3.01 19.24
CA ILE A 6 9.07 -2.02 18.39
C ILE A 6 7.70 -1.67 18.93
N SER A 7 7.19 -0.52 18.54
CA SER A 7 5.81 -0.11 18.76
C SER A 7 5.17 0.36 17.46
N ALA A 8 3.87 0.08 17.32
CA ALA A 8 3.07 0.52 16.19
C ALA A 8 1.70 1.01 16.65
N CYS A 9 1.17 2.01 15.94
CA CYS A 9 -0.16 2.55 16.17
C CYS A 9 -0.95 2.55 14.85
N VAL A 10 -2.21 2.10 14.90
CA VAL A 10 -3.13 2.05 13.76
C VAL A 10 -4.33 2.93 14.07
N SER A 11 -4.76 3.74 13.10
CA SER A 11 -5.96 4.58 13.18
C SER A 11 -7.18 3.83 12.67
N GLU A 12 -8.37 4.16 13.19
CA GLU A 12 -9.63 3.71 12.59
C GLU A 12 -9.86 4.35 11.21
N HIS A 13 -9.42 5.60 10.99
CA HIS A 13 -9.50 6.23 9.69
C HIS A 13 -8.53 5.55 8.72
N ALA A 14 -9.07 5.04 7.60
CA ALA A 14 -8.37 4.32 6.53
C ALA A 14 -7.63 3.04 6.99
N ALA A 15 -7.75 2.62 8.27
CA ALA A 15 -6.91 1.62 8.91
C ALA A 15 -5.40 1.91 8.74
N GLU A 16 -4.99 3.18 8.60
CA GLU A 16 -3.60 3.53 8.40
C GLU A 16 -2.75 3.36 9.66
N MET A 17 -1.53 2.87 9.49
CA MET A 17 -0.52 2.95 10.54
C MET A 17 -0.08 4.41 10.73
N HIS A 18 -0.18 4.91 11.94
CA HIS A 18 0.21 6.27 12.30
C HIS A 18 1.60 6.34 12.94
N SER A 19 2.16 5.22 13.36
CA SER A 19 3.51 5.13 13.91
C SER A 19 4.07 3.72 13.76
N LEU A 20 5.37 3.65 13.51
CA LEU A 20 6.19 2.44 13.61
C LEU A 20 7.58 2.85 14.11
N LYS A 21 7.89 2.51 15.36
CA LYS A 21 9.11 2.94 16.03
C LYS A 21 9.93 1.79 16.56
N ARG A 22 11.25 1.93 16.53
CA ARG A 22 12.13 1.17 17.42
C ARG A 22 12.17 1.82 18.81
N LEU A 23 12.13 1.00 19.84
CA LEU A 23 12.09 1.51 21.23
C LEU A 23 13.47 1.81 21.80
N ASP A 24 14.54 1.21 21.27
CA ASP A 24 15.92 1.45 21.68
C ASP A 24 16.44 2.87 21.30
N ASN A 25 15.94 3.43 20.21
CA ASN A 25 16.37 4.74 19.71
C ASN A 25 15.19 5.73 19.53
N ASN A 26 13.95 5.29 19.73
CA ASN A 26 12.70 6.06 19.58
C ASN A 26 12.53 6.73 18.19
N VAL A 27 13.16 6.17 17.16
CA VAL A 27 13.05 6.68 15.79
C VAL A 27 11.72 6.27 15.18
N GLU A 28 11.04 7.24 14.54
CA GLU A 28 9.83 7.03 13.75
C GLU A 28 10.21 6.74 12.30
N TYR A 29 9.81 5.57 11.81
CA TYR A 29 10.13 5.13 10.46
C TYR A 29 9.06 5.52 9.43
N LEU A 30 7.79 5.66 9.87
CA LEU A 30 6.70 6.02 8.97
C LEU A 30 6.62 7.52 8.72
N TRP A 31 6.23 7.88 7.50
CA TRP A 31 5.80 9.22 7.16
C TRP A 31 4.63 9.66 8.04
N GLN A 32 4.67 10.89 8.54
CA GLN A 32 3.72 11.39 9.55
C GLN A 32 2.52 12.15 8.95
N GLY A 33 2.37 12.14 7.61
CA GLY A 33 1.17 12.69 6.95
C GLY A 33 1.10 14.22 7.00
N ASP A 34 2.23 14.93 6.85
CA ASP A 34 2.22 16.40 6.76
C ASP A 34 1.46 16.82 5.50
N PRO A 35 0.32 17.54 5.64
CA PRO A 35 -0.51 17.97 4.52
C PRO A 35 0.18 18.97 3.59
N ALA A 36 1.31 19.56 3.98
CA ALA A 36 2.13 20.37 3.09
C ALA A 36 2.71 19.56 1.91
N PHE A 37 2.82 18.23 2.08
CA PHE A 37 3.32 17.30 1.05
C PHE A 37 2.26 16.26 0.69
N TRP A 38 1.85 15.44 1.66
CA TRP A 38 0.85 14.41 1.49
C TRP A 38 0.27 13.98 2.83
N ALA A 39 -1.04 14.12 3.01
CA ALA A 39 -1.75 13.85 4.26
C ALA A 39 -1.92 12.35 4.55
N GLY A 40 -1.85 11.47 3.53
CA GLY A 40 -1.88 10.01 3.73
C GLY A 40 -0.56 9.49 4.28
N ARG A 41 -0.56 8.24 4.73
CA ARG A 41 0.61 7.56 5.32
C ARG A 41 0.88 6.20 4.69
N ASN A 42 -0.12 5.32 4.68
CA ASN A 42 0.00 3.94 4.18
C ASN A 42 -1.36 3.32 3.88
N PRO A 43 -2.22 3.97 3.09
CA PRO A 43 -3.56 3.46 2.84
C PRO A 43 -3.54 2.14 2.09
N THR A 44 -4.53 1.29 2.39
CA THR A 44 -4.92 0.17 1.53
C THR A 44 -5.66 0.73 0.31
N LEU A 45 -5.28 0.27 -0.88
CA LEU A 45 -5.87 0.69 -2.15
C LEU A 45 -6.93 -0.33 -2.55
N PHE A 46 -8.21 0.02 -2.38
CA PHE A 46 -9.35 -0.82 -2.74
C PHE A 46 -10.60 0.05 -2.99
N PRO A 47 -11.44 -0.28 -3.94
CA PRO A 47 -11.33 -1.34 -4.95
C PRO A 47 -10.59 -0.87 -6.22
N MET A 48 -9.74 0.17 -6.10
CA MET A 48 -9.00 0.79 -7.20
C MET A 48 -7.54 1.03 -6.81
N VAL A 49 -6.60 0.75 -7.72
CA VAL A 49 -5.21 1.21 -7.66
C VAL A 49 -5.03 2.32 -8.69
N GLY A 50 -4.53 3.49 -8.24
CA GLY A 50 -4.49 4.67 -9.12
C GLY A 50 -5.89 5.13 -9.50
N SER A 51 -6.10 5.41 -10.76
CA SER A 51 -7.37 5.88 -11.30
C SER A 51 -7.67 5.22 -12.64
N THR A 52 -8.94 5.04 -12.92
CA THR A 52 -9.43 4.76 -14.27
C THR A 52 -9.42 6.01 -15.12
N TRP A 53 -9.44 5.86 -16.45
CA TRP A 53 -9.58 6.97 -17.38
C TRP A 53 -10.86 7.75 -17.09
N ASN A 54 -10.78 9.06 -17.01
CA ASN A 54 -11.90 9.95 -16.62
C ASN A 54 -12.53 9.64 -15.24
N LYS A 55 -11.92 8.80 -14.40
CA LYS A 55 -12.48 8.32 -13.13
C LYS A 55 -13.79 7.53 -13.30
N GLU A 56 -14.02 7.00 -14.48
CA GLU A 56 -15.19 6.18 -14.81
C GLU A 56 -14.86 4.69 -14.62
N VAL A 57 -15.73 3.99 -13.91
CA VAL A 57 -15.64 2.55 -13.68
C VAL A 57 -16.87 1.89 -14.29
N HIS A 58 -16.67 1.10 -15.32
CA HIS A 58 -17.76 0.43 -16.03
C HIS A 58 -18.03 -0.93 -15.36
N LEU A 59 -19.12 -1.02 -14.61
CA LEU A 59 -19.52 -2.20 -13.84
C LEU A 59 -20.99 -2.52 -14.07
N LYS A 60 -21.33 -3.79 -14.32
CA LYS A 60 -22.73 -4.27 -14.49
C LYS A 60 -23.52 -3.45 -15.51
N GLY A 61 -22.86 -3.03 -16.61
CA GLY A 61 -23.49 -2.21 -17.66
C GLY A 61 -23.79 -0.76 -17.28
N ASN A 62 -23.33 -0.27 -16.13
CA ASN A 62 -23.46 1.11 -15.67
C ASN A 62 -22.07 1.76 -15.53
N ILE A 63 -22.07 3.09 -15.49
CA ILE A 63 -20.86 3.89 -15.23
C ILE A 63 -20.94 4.40 -13.79
N TYR A 64 -19.93 4.07 -13.01
CA TYR A 64 -19.71 4.58 -11.66
C TYR A 64 -18.52 5.55 -11.67
N HIS A 65 -18.45 6.45 -10.69
CA HIS A 65 -17.33 7.36 -10.53
C HIS A 65 -16.61 7.08 -9.22
N MET A 66 -15.30 6.92 -9.31
CA MET A 66 -14.47 6.59 -8.15
C MET A 66 -13.23 7.49 -8.11
N GLY A 67 -12.84 7.88 -6.91
CA GLY A 67 -11.62 8.65 -6.69
C GLY A 67 -10.35 7.82 -6.89
N ASN A 68 -9.22 8.53 -6.96
CA ASN A 68 -7.91 7.90 -7.01
C ASN A 68 -7.69 6.97 -5.81
N HIS A 69 -7.27 5.74 -6.07
CA HIS A 69 -7.04 4.67 -5.07
C HIS A 69 -8.30 4.15 -4.37
N GLY A 70 -9.48 4.37 -4.94
CA GLY A 70 -10.74 3.90 -4.36
C GLY A 70 -11.18 4.70 -3.13
N PHE A 71 -11.96 4.07 -2.28
CA PHE A 71 -12.60 4.73 -1.13
C PHE A 71 -12.06 4.30 0.24
N THR A 72 -11.34 3.18 0.36
CA THR A 72 -10.84 2.70 1.66
C THR A 72 -9.98 3.72 2.40
N ARG A 73 -9.20 4.51 1.65
CA ARG A 73 -8.37 5.60 2.19
C ARG A 73 -9.15 6.74 2.85
N ASN A 74 -10.46 6.81 2.62
CA ASN A 74 -11.36 7.84 3.15
C ASN A 74 -12.46 7.22 4.02
N SER A 75 -12.38 5.93 4.33
CA SER A 75 -13.38 5.20 5.11
C SER A 75 -12.91 5.00 6.54
N ASP A 76 -13.83 5.01 7.48
CA ASP A 76 -13.53 4.63 8.85
C ASP A 76 -13.75 3.12 9.03
N PHE A 77 -12.73 2.45 9.53
CA PHE A 77 -12.74 1.04 9.87
C PHE A 77 -13.13 0.86 11.33
N LYS A 78 -13.71 -0.28 11.64
CA LYS A 78 -14.01 -0.70 13.00
C LYS A 78 -12.88 -1.58 13.53
N CYS A 79 -12.29 -1.24 14.67
CA CYS A 79 -11.41 -2.15 15.38
C CYS A 79 -12.23 -3.32 15.93
N ILE A 80 -11.95 -4.54 15.47
CA ILE A 80 -12.65 -5.77 15.87
C ILE A 80 -11.85 -6.62 16.84
N GLU A 81 -10.52 -6.52 16.81
CA GLU A 81 -9.60 -7.19 17.73
C GLU A 81 -8.39 -6.31 17.98
N HIS A 82 -7.89 -6.29 19.22
CA HIS A 82 -6.60 -5.71 19.54
C HIS A 82 -6.00 -6.30 20.81
N ASP A 83 -4.67 -6.41 20.84
CA ASP A 83 -3.86 -6.67 22.03
C ASP A 83 -2.50 -5.96 21.91
N GLU A 84 -1.51 -6.33 22.73
CA GLU A 84 -0.17 -5.72 22.72
C GLU A 84 0.60 -5.95 21.42
N SER A 85 0.28 -6.99 20.66
CA SER A 85 0.99 -7.44 19.46
C SER A 85 0.14 -7.45 18.18
N HIS A 86 -1.16 -7.25 18.29
CA HIS A 86 -2.12 -7.49 17.20
C HIS A 86 -3.22 -6.44 17.18
N VAL A 87 -3.62 -6.03 15.97
CA VAL A 87 -4.81 -5.19 15.69
C VAL A 87 -5.47 -5.68 14.43
N ALA A 88 -6.80 -5.88 14.46
CA ALA A 88 -7.61 -6.16 13.27
C ALA A 88 -8.67 -5.08 13.07
N MET A 89 -8.70 -4.52 11.87
CA MET A 89 -9.53 -3.40 11.44
C MET A 89 -10.45 -3.84 10.30
N GLU A 90 -11.76 -3.70 10.48
CA GLU A 90 -12.80 -4.15 9.55
C GLU A 90 -13.50 -3.01 8.85
N LEU A 91 -13.69 -3.15 7.54
CA LEU A 91 -14.58 -2.32 6.70
C LEU A 91 -15.55 -3.24 5.97
N CYS A 92 -16.84 -3.00 6.11
CA CYS A 92 -17.89 -3.61 5.28
C CYS A 92 -18.45 -2.58 4.31
N ASP A 93 -19.14 -3.07 3.28
CA ASP A 93 -19.89 -2.21 2.38
C ASP A 93 -20.96 -1.38 3.13
N SER A 94 -21.28 -0.24 2.59
CA SER A 94 -22.29 0.71 3.06
C SER A 94 -23.05 1.30 1.88
N GLU A 95 -24.11 2.05 2.15
CA GLU A 95 -24.83 2.78 1.08
C GLU A 95 -23.90 3.69 0.28
N GLU A 96 -22.92 4.32 0.94
CA GLU A 96 -21.95 5.21 0.30
C GLU A 96 -20.96 4.45 -0.61
N THR A 97 -20.47 3.29 -0.17
CA THR A 97 -19.57 2.45 -0.99
C THR A 97 -20.33 1.81 -2.14
N LEU A 98 -21.56 1.33 -1.91
CA LEU A 98 -22.40 0.73 -2.95
C LEU A 98 -22.79 1.73 -4.06
N ALA A 99 -22.87 3.03 -3.75
CA ALA A 99 -23.10 4.07 -4.74
C ALA A 99 -21.92 4.26 -5.73
N GLN A 100 -20.71 3.87 -5.35
CA GLN A 100 -19.49 3.96 -6.14
C GLN A 100 -19.04 2.60 -6.71
N TYR A 101 -19.35 1.51 -5.99
CA TYR A 101 -18.93 0.16 -6.28
C TYR A 101 -20.01 -0.83 -5.84
N PRO A 102 -20.83 -1.36 -6.76
CA PRO A 102 -22.08 -2.05 -6.47
C PRO A 102 -21.86 -3.53 -6.06
N TYR A 103 -20.96 -3.76 -5.10
CA TYR A 103 -20.63 -5.08 -4.56
C TYR A 103 -20.57 -5.07 -3.04
N HIS A 104 -21.11 -6.12 -2.44
CA HIS A 104 -21.03 -6.39 -1.01
C HIS A 104 -19.70 -7.05 -0.69
N PHE A 105 -18.98 -6.53 0.29
CA PHE A 105 -17.67 -7.03 0.69
C PHE A 105 -17.46 -6.94 2.20
N ARG A 106 -16.48 -7.69 2.68
CA ARG A 106 -15.88 -7.51 4.00
C ARG A 106 -14.38 -7.48 3.84
N LEU A 107 -13.76 -6.39 4.24
CA LEU A 107 -12.30 -6.19 4.21
C LEU A 107 -11.80 -6.13 5.65
N VAL A 108 -10.80 -6.96 5.98
CA VAL A 108 -10.13 -6.92 7.28
C VAL A 108 -8.63 -6.72 7.05
N ASN A 109 -8.11 -5.63 7.57
CA ASN A 109 -6.68 -5.38 7.65
C ASN A 109 -6.17 -5.76 9.04
N THR A 110 -5.21 -6.65 9.09
CA THR A 110 -4.60 -7.15 10.33
C THR A 110 -3.15 -6.72 10.40
N TYR A 111 -2.76 -6.18 11.55
CA TYR A 111 -1.42 -5.73 11.86
C TYR A 111 -0.87 -6.56 13.01
N THR A 112 0.28 -7.20 12.82
CA THR A 112 0.91 -8.02 13.87
C THR A 112 2.37 -7.64 14.02
N ILE A 113 2.81 -7.34 15.25
CA ILE A 113 4.22 -7.09 15.54
C ILE A 113 4.85 -8.30 16.23
N LYS A 114 6.03 -8.69 15.72
CA LYS A 114 6.85 -9.76 16.30
C LYS A 114 8.32 -9.40 16.12
N ASP A 115 9.09 -9.48 17.21
CA ASP A 115 10.49 -9.06 17.21
C ASP A 115 10.63 -7.65 16.63
N ASN A 116 11.43 -7.44 15.59
CA ASN A 116 11.60 -6.17 14.87
C ASN A 116 10.77 -6.09 13.58
N THR A 117 9.75 -6.92 13.43
CA THR A 117 8.89 -6.98 12.24
C THR A 117 7.46 -6.54 12.53
N LEU A 118 6.84 -5.92 11.53
CA LEU A 118 5.40 -5.68 11.46
C LEU A 118 4.87 -6.37 10.20
N THR A 119 3.90 -7.26 10.36
CA THR A 119 3.16 -7.89 9.26
C THR A 119 1.85 -7.17 9.05
N VAL A 120 1.57 -6.79 7.81
CA VAL A 120 0.27 -6.30 7.35
C VAL A 120 -0.36 -7.40 6.51
N HIS A 121 -1.53 -7.85 6.91
CA HIS A 121 -2.30 -8.87 6.20
C HIS A 121 -3.69 -8.35 5.89
N CYS A 122 -4.16 -8.61 4.69
CA CYS A 122 -5.49 -8.25 4.23
C CYS A 122 -6.30 -9.51 3.89
N HIS A 123 -7.53 -9.53 4.37
CA HIS A 123 -8.53 -10.55 4.10
C HIS A 123 -9.76 -9.87 3.51
N LEU A 124 -10.07 -10.15 2.24
CA LEU A 124 -11.21 -9.57 1.51
C LEU A 124 -12.18 -10.68 1.11
N GLU A 125 -13.40 -10.62 1.62
CA GLU A 125 -14.50 -11.54 1.30
C GLU A 125 -15.41 -10.94 0.21
N ASN A 126 -15.71 -11.71 -0.82
CA ASN A 126 -16.82 -11.42 -1.72
C ASN A 126 -18.13 -11.94 -1.13
N ARG A 127 -19.02 -11.01 -0.75
CA ARG A 127 -20.33 -11.32 -0.14
C ARG A 127 -21.50 -11.30 -1.13
N ASN A 128 -21.20 -11.37 -2.42
CA ASN A 128 -22.18 -11.43 -3.49
C ASN A 128 -22.43 -12.87 -3.94
N GLU A 129 -23.51 -13.08 -4.69
CA GLU A 129 -23.80 -14.33 -5.41
C GLU A 129 -23.13 -14.37 -6.81
N GLU A 130 -22.31 -13.37 -7.13
CA GLU A 130 -21.62 -13.20 -8.40
C GLU A 130 -20.13 -12.84 -8.20
N THR A 131 -19.35 -12.92 -9.28
CA THR A 131 -17.94 -12.51 -9.27
C THR A 131 -17.81 -11.02 -9.01
N MET A 132 -16.90 -10.66 -8.11
CA MET A 132 -16.55 -9.30 -7.73
C MET A 132 -15.22 -8.89 -8.36
N PRO A 133 -15.21 -7.98 -9.37
CA PRO A 133 -13.98 -7.44 -9.96
C PRO A 133 -13.44 -6.30 -9.11
N PHE A 134 -12.15 -6.30 -8.77
CA PHE A 134 -11.52 -5.23 -8.01
C PHE A 134 -10.02 -5.10 -8.33
N ASN A 135 -9.46 -3.95 -7.99
CA ASN A 135 -8.04 -3.70 -7.92
C ASN A 135 -7.60 -3.63 -6.46
N PHE A 136 -6.36 -4.02 -6.19
CA PHE A 136 -5.82 -4.04 -4.84
C PHE A 136 -4.34 -3.66 -4.78
N GLY A 137 -3.96 -2.93 -3.74
CA GLY A 137 -2.57 -2.58 -3.46
C GLY A 137 -2.37 -1.95 -2.09
N PHE A 138 -1.11 -1.73 -1.74
CA PHE A 138 -0.71 -1.00 -0.53
C PHE A 138 0.16 0.19 -0.90
N HIS A 139 0.17 1.22 -0.02
CA HIS A 139 0.86 2.47 -0.30
C HIS A 139 1.67 2.98 0.92
N PRO A 140 2.52 2.15 1.56
CA PRO A 140 3.27 2.56 2.73
C PRO A 140 4.36 3.60 2.39
N ALA A 141 4.42 4.65 3.19
CA ALA A 141 5.41 5.73 3.08
C ALA A 141 6.35 5.75 4.30
N PHE A 142 7.63 5.94 4.02
CA PHE A 142 8.71 5.90 5.00
C PHE A 142 9.53 7.18 4.98
N ASN A 143 9.94 7.67 6.15
CA ASN A 143 10.74 8.88 6.29
C ASN A 143 12.08 8.79 5.55
N VAL A 144 12.51 9.90 4.96
CA VAL A 144 13.80 10.06 4.28
C VAL A 144 14.49 11.35 4.75
N PRO A 145 15.58 11.24 5.53
CA PRO A 145 16.16 10.03 6.13
C PRO A 145 15.27 9.44 7.24
N MET A 146 15.56 8.21 7.68
CA MET A 146 14.79 7.50 8.72
C MET A 146 15.08 7.96 10.15
N GLY A 147 15.75 9.06 10.34
CA GLY A 147 16.05 9.61 11.66
C GLY A 147 16.97 10.80 11.56
N PRO A 148 17.20 11.53 12.69
CA PRO A 148 17.92 12.80 12.68
C PRO A 148 19.41 12.68 12.33
N ASP A 149 19.99 11.51 12.51
CA ASP A 149 21.39 11.15 12.22
C ASP A 149 21.55 10.39 10.89
N GLY A 150 20.46 10.15 10.15
CA GLY A 150 20.48 9.58 8.82
C GLY A 150 20.96 10.58 7.76
N ASP A 151 21.55 10.07 6.68
CA ASP A 151 22.04 10.88 5.57
C ASP A 151 21.10 10.81 4.38
N LYS A 152 20.38 11.91 4.11
CA LYS A 152 19.46 12.01 2.98
C LYS A 152 20.19 11.78 1.64
N ALA A 153 21.44 12.23 1.49
CA ALA A 153 22.18 12.09 0.26
C ALA A 153 22.61 10.64 -0.03
N ASN A 154 22.71 9.81 1.02
CA ASN A 154 23.04 8.39 0.93
C ASN A 154 21.80 7.50 1.04
N THR A 155 20.60 8.09 1.14
CA THR A 155 19.37 7.31 1.21
C THR A 155 19.02 6.72 -0.15
N LYS A 156 18.78 5.41 -0.19
CA LYS A 156 18.48 4.65 -1.40
C LYS A 156 17.68 3.39 -1.06
N ILE A 157 17.09 2.78 -2.10
CA ILE A 157 16.42 1.49 -2.00
C ILE A 157 17.30 0.43 -2.66
N LEU A 158 17.53 -0.67 -1.96
CA LEU A 158 18.24 -1.84 -2.46
C LEU A 158 17.23 -2.92 -2.84
N PHE A 159 17.41 -3.52 -4.00
CA PHE A 159 16.65 -4.67 -4.49
C PHE A 159 17.41 -5.96 -4.18
N ASP A 160 16.69 -7.04 -3.85
CA ASP A 160 17.30 -8.36 -3.62
C ASP A 160 17.65 -9.10 -4.92
N GLN A 161 17.12 -8.63 -6.05
CA GLN A 161 17.47 -9.09 -7.39
C GLN A 161 17.70 -7.89 -8.33
N PRO A 162 18.44 -8.04 -9.43
CA PRO A 162 18.54 -6.98 -10.44
C PRO A 162 17.19 -6.70 -11.09
N GLU A 163 16.82 -5.40 -11.11
CA GLU A 163 15.59 -4.90 -11.72
C GLU A 163 15.88 -3.96 -12.89
N ASN A 164 14.95 -3.91 -13.84
CA ASN A 164 15.01 -2.92 -14.91
C ASN A 164 14.33 -1.61 -14.47
N VAL A 165 15.12 -0.64 -14.10
CA VAL A 165 14.63 0.70 -13.75
C VAL A 165 14.88 1.63 -14.93
N ASN A 166 13.81 2.07 -15.61
CA ASN A 166 13.89 2.99 -16.75
C ASN A 166 14.91 2.58 -17.84
N GLY A 167 14.98 1.28 -18.13
CA GLY A 167 15.89 0.73 -19.15
C GLY A 167 17.29 0.38 -18.64
N THR A 168 17.57 0.56 -17.35
CA THR A 168 18.85 0.20 -16.73
C THR A 168 18.67 -0.95 -15.76
N GLU A 169 19.44 -2.04 -15.92
CA GLU A 169 19.47 -3.15 -14.96
C GLU A 169 20.31 -2.76 -13.74
N THR A 170 19.71 -2.80 -12.54
CA THR A 170 20.33 -2.37 -11.29
C THR A 170 19.75 -3.08 -10.07
N THR A 171 20.55 -3.19 -9.01
CA THR A 171 20.10 -3.61 -7.66
C THR A 171 19.91 -2.42 -6.72
N VAL A 172 20.03 -1.19 -7.22
CA VAL A 172 19.95 0.03 -6.41
C VAL A 172 19.06 1.04 -7.11
N LEU A 173 18.08 1.55 -6.39
CA LEU A 173 17.28 2.70 -6.77
C LEU A 173 17.76 3.92 -5.98
N GLU A 174 18.44 4.84 -6.65
CA GLU A 174 18.74 6.16 -6.11
C GLU A 174 17.46 6.98 -6.05
N LEU A 175 17.25 7.75 -4.96
CA LEU A 175 16.04 8.53 -4.74
C LEU A 175 16.08 9.86 -5.53
N ASP A 176 16.04 9.77 -6.87
CA ASP A 176 15.92 10.93 -7.73
C ASP A 176 14.54 11.57 -7.58
N PRO A 177 14.43 12.84 -7.08
CA PRO A 177 13.14 13.47 -6.81
C PRO A 177 12.27 13.65 -8.06
N GLU A 178 12.87 13.91 -9.23
CA GLU A 178 12.13 14.12 -10.49
C GLU A 178 11.55 12.81 -11.04
N ALA A 179 12.29 11.71 -10.89
CA ALA A 179 11.81 10.39 -11.27
C ALA A 179 10.72 9.89 -10.32
N LEU A 180 10.93 10.05 -9.00
CA LEU A 180 9.96 9.63 -7.98
C LEU A 180 8.65 10.43 -8.04
N ALA A 181 8.69 11.72 -8.37
CA ALA A 181 7.49 12.54 -8.55
C ALA A 181 6.60 12.06 -9.70
N LYS A 182 7.17 11.34 -10.68
CA LYS A 182 6.46 10.73 -11.82
C LYS A 182 6.04 9.29 -11.57
N THR A 183 6.40 8.73 -10.43
CA THR A 183 6.25 7.34 -10.03
C THR A 183 7.09 6.38 -10.89
N ILE A 184 8.01 5.66 -10.26
CA ILE A 184 8.75 4.56 -10.89
C ILE A 184 7.97 3.29 -10.62
N ILE A 185 7.66 2.51 -11.67
CA ILE A 185 6.88 1.27 -11.54
C ILE A 185 7.69 0.12 -12.11
N LEU A 186 7.92 -0.90 -11.30
CA LEU A 186 8.39 -2.20 -11.75
C LEU A 186 7.17 -3.06 -12.13
N THR A 187 7.23 -3.68 -13.29
CA THR A 187 6.25 -4.67 -13.76
C THR A 187 6.90 -6.05 -13.72
N ASP A 188 6.22 -7.03 -13.19
CA ASP A 188 6.72 -8.39 -12.95
C ASP A 188 8.10 -8.38 -12.27
N PRO A 189 8.24 -7.70 -11.10
CA PRO A 189 9.52 -7.58 -10.43
C PRO A 189 10.08 -8.96 -10.08
N LYS A 190 11.39 -9.13 -10.28
CA LYS A 190 12.15 -10.30 -9.82
C LYS A 190 12.36 -10.25 -8.32
N SER A 191 12.43 -9.03 -7.77
CA SER A 191 12.61 -8.77 -6.36
C SER A 191 11.30 -8.96 -5.60
N SER A 192 11.41 -9.54 -4.42
CA SER A 192 10.35 -9.58 -3.42
C SER A 192 10.68 -8.78 -2.16
N THR A 193 11.88 -8.20 -2.13
CA THR A 193 12.41 -7.49 -0.96
C THR A 193 13.04 -6.17 -1.38
N TYR A 194 12.59 -5.10 -0.75
CA TYR A 194 12.99 -3.71 -1.02
C TYR A 194 13.51 -3.09 0.27
N THR A 195 14.81 -2.79 0.34
CA THR A 195 15.44 -2.25 1.56
C THR A 195 15.77 -0.78 1.40
N LEU A 196 15.03 0.08 2.10
CA LEU A 196 15.40 1.48 2.27
C LEU A 196 16.55 1.58 3.29
N THR A 197 17.62 2.30 2.95
CA THR A 197 18.74 2.59 3.87
C THR A 197 19.19 4.02 3.74
N ASP A 198 19.51 4.65 4.86
CA ASP A 198 20.07 6.02 4.95
C ASP A 198 21.55 6.02 5.38
N GLY A 199 22.20 4.84 5.28
CA GLY A 199 23.58 4.62 5.69
C GLY A 199 23.76 4.32 7.19
N VAL A 200 22.72 4.58 8.00
CA VAL A 200 22.71 4.32 9.46
C VAL A 200 21.70 3.22 9.79
N ARG A 201 20.52 3.28 9.18
CA ARG A 201 19.38 2.38 9.41
C ARG A 201 18.99 1.61 8.16
N ARG A 202 18.23 0.57 8.39
CA ARG A 202 17.62 -0.23 7.33
C ARG A 202 16.15 -0.48 7.67
N LEU A 203 15.30 -0.31 6.66
CA LEU A 203 13.91 -0.72 6.68
C LEU A 203 13.67 -1.59 5.45
N THR A 204 13.19 -2.78 5.65
CA THR A 204 12.94 -3.75 4.57
C THR A 204 11.46 -4.02 4.42
N VAL A 205 10.93 -3.81 3.22
CA VAL A 205 9.59 -4.23 2.81
C VAL A 205 9.72 -5.55 2.07
N THR A 206 9.11 -6.62 2.60
CA THR A 206 9.03 -7.93 1.94
C THR A 206 7.60 -8.14 1.45
N ALA A 207 7.45 -8.25 0.13
CA ALA A 207 6.15 -8.32 -0.56
C ALA A 207 6.23 -9.30 -1.74
N PRO A 208 6.23 -10.62 -1.48
CA PRO A 208 6.27 -11.62 -2.54
C PRO A 208 4.93 -11.72 -3.28
N GLY A 209 4.99 -11.99 -4.60
CA GLY A 209 3.80 -12.28 -5.41
C GLY A 209 3.00 -11.05 -5.86
N PHE A 210 3.55 -9.85 -5.74
CA PHE A 210 2.94 -8.66 -6.29
C PHE A 210 3.45 -8.41 -7.72
N PRO A 211 2.55 -8.36 -8.73
CA PRO A 211 2.92 -8.15 -10.14
C PRO A 211 3.48 -6.76 -10.43
N TRP A 212 3.26 -5.80 -9.54
CA TRP A 212 3.78 -4.44 -9.65
C TRP A 212 4.34 -3.97 -8.31
N CYS A 213 5.40 -3.16 -8.38
CA CYS A 213 5.89 -2.40 -7.24
C CYS A 213 6.19 -0.96 -7.68
N ALA A 214 5.56 0.01 -7.03
CA ALA A 214 5.75 1.42 -7.35
C ALA A 214 6.59 2.13 -6.27
N PHE A 215 7.37 3.13 -6.72
CA PHE A 215 8.16 4.01 -5.85
C PHE A 215 7.78 5.46 -6.16
N TRP A 216 7.32 6.18 -5.14
CA TRP A 216 6.81 7.53 -5.30
C TRP A 216 7.22 8.46 -4.15
N SER A 217 7.45 9.73 -4.50
CA SER A 217 7.60 10.85 -3.57
C SER A 217 7.30 12.17 -4.28
N PRO A 218 6.45 13.05 -3.74
CA PRO A 218 6.12 14.35 -4.36
C PRO A 218 7.14 15.44 -3.91
N HIS A 219 8.44 15.25 -4.12
CA HIS A 219 9.51 16.11 -3.61
C HIS A 219 9.49 16.31 -2.08
N ALA A 220 9.09 15.27 -1.35
CA ALA A 220 8.89 15.30 0.09
C ALA A 220 10.00 14.54 0.85
N PRO A 221 10.11 14.70 2.19
CA PRO A 221 11.06 13.96 3.00
C PRO A 221 10.56 12.54 3.33
N PHE A 222 10.03 11.84 2.34
CA PHE A 222 9.62 10.43 2.42
C PHE A 222 9.72 9.75 1.06
N VAL A 223 9.64 8.43 1.06
CA VAL A 223 9.45 7.61 -0.14
C VAL A 223 8.40 6.53 0.14
N CYS A 224 7.52 6.29 -0.84
CA CYS A 224 6.62 5.15 -0.82
C CYS A 224 7.28 3.94 -1.48
N ILE A 225 7.03 2.75 -0.94
CA ILE A 225 7.37 1.45 -1.53
C ILE A 225 6.05 0.68 -1.61
N GLU A 226 5.47 0.61 -2.78
CA GLU A 226 4.07 0.30 -2.97
C GLU A 226 3.87 -1.04 -3.71
N PRO A 227 3.65 -2.15 -3.01
CA PRO A 227 3.30 -3.41 -3.65
C PRO A 227 1.84 -3.39 -4.13
N TRP A 228 1.63 -3.67 -5.43
CA TRP A 228 0.32 -3.64 -6.08
C TRP A 228 0.00 -4.97 -6.76
N HIS A 229 -1.26 -5.41 -6.65
CA HIS A 229 -1.83 -6.51 -7.47
C HIS A 229 -2.47 -6.02 -8.76
N SER A 230 -2.61 -4.70 -8.90
CA SER A 230 -3.26 -4.04 -10.04
C SER A 230 -2.53 -2.74 -10.35
N HIS A 231 -2.92 -2.03 -11.39
CA HIS A 231 -2.32 -0.75 -11.75
C HIS A 231 -3.34 0.28 -12.22
N THR A 232 -2.91 1.54 -12.33
CA THR A 232 -3.69 2.66 -12.87
C THR A 232 -3.83 2.55 -14.39
N ASP A 233 -4.78 3.28 -14.97
CA ASP A 233 -4.79 3.47 -16.42
C ASP A 233 -3.67 4.41 -16.85
N PHE A 234 -2.76 3.90 -17.67
CA PHE A 234 -1.69 4.71 -18.27
C PHE A 234 -2.12 5.39 -19.58
N THR A 235 -3.19 4.90 -20.19
CA THR A 235 -3.74 5.40 -21.45
C THR A 235 -5.27 5.39 -21.39
N GLU A 236 -5.93 5.95 -22.39
CA GLU A 236 -7.38 5.91 -22.51
C GLU A 236 -7.90 4.48 -22.63
N VAL A 237 -8.79 4.09 -21.72
CA VAL A 237 -9.38 2.75 -21.60
C VAL A 237 -10.88 2.89 -21.33
N HIS A 238 -11.71 2.19 -22.14
CA HIS A 238 -13.18 2.21 -22.06
C HIS A 238 -13.81 0.82 -21.89
N MET A 239 -12.98 -0.23 -21.76
CA MET A 239 -13.49 -1.59 -21.57
C MET A 239 -14.14 -1.75 -20.18
N PRO A 240 -15.01 -2.75 -20.00
CA PRO A 240 -15.53 -3.13 -18.68
C PRO A 240 -14.41 -3.36 -17.68
N PHE A 241 -14.68 -3.03 -16.41
CA PHE A 241 -13.67 -3.09 -15.36
C PHE A 241 -13.10 -4.50 -15.18
N GLU A 242 -13.94 -5.51 -15.30
CA GLU A 242 -13.58 -6.93 -15.25
C GLU A 242 -12.65 -7.41 -16.37
N GLU A 243 -12.58 -6.69 -17.47
CA GLU A 243 -11.73 -7.04 -18.63
C GLU A 243 -10.37 -6.30 -18.64
N ARG A 244 -10.15 -5.42 -17.65
CA ARG A 244 -8.93 -4.59 -17.59
C ARG A 244 -7.76 -5.40 -17.06
N GLU A 245 -6.57 -5.11 -17.56
CA GLU A 245 -5.32 -5.70 -17.06
C GLU A 245 -5.17 -5.47 -15.56
N GLY A 246 -4.78 -6.50 -14.84
CA GLY A 246 -4.57 -6.45 -13.40
C GLY A 246 -5.86 -6.44 -12.56
N THR A 247 -7.05 -6.44 -13.16
CA THR A 247 -8.29 -6.61 -12.39
C THR A 247 -8.40 -8.03 -11.85
N ILE A 248 -8.58 -8.13 -10.55
CA ILE A 248 -8.79 -9.41 -9.85
C ILE A 248 -10.28 -9.74 -9.92
N LEU A 249 -10.59 -10.98 -10.31
CA LEU A 249 -11.95 -11.51 -10.38
C LEU A 249 -12.14 -12.51 -9.23
N LEU A 250 -12.79 -12.09 -8.15
CA LEU A 250 -13.06 -12.93 -6.98
C LEU A 250 -14.42 -13.60 -7.13
N PRO A 251 -14.49 -14.95 -7.23
CA PRO A 251 -15.77 -15.66 -7.35
C PRO A 251 -16.70 -15.41 -6.16
N ALA A 252 -17.99 -15.71 -6.34
CA ALA A 252 -19.02 -15.60 -5.32
C ALA A 252 -18.64 -16.36 -4.04
N GLY A 253 -18.66 -15.69 -2.89
CA GLY A 253 -18.36 -16.27 -1.58
C GLY A 253 -16.91 -16.64 -1.32
N GLU A 254 -15.99 -16.37 -2.27
CA GLU A 254 -14.56 -16.62 -2.11
C GLU A 254 -13.85 -15.49 -1.36
N VAL A 255 -12.63 -15.79 -0.92
CA VAL A 255 -11.76 -14.90 -0.16
C VAL A 255 -10.47 -14.63 -0.94
N PHE A 256 -10.04 -13.38 -0.94
CA PHE A 256 -8.72 -12.96 -1.39
C PHE A 256 -7.87 -12.58 -0.18
N GLU A 257 -6.67 -13.15 -0.11
CA GLU A 257 -5.71 -12.86 0.96
C GLU A 257 -4.39 -12.37 0.37
N THR A 258 -3.83 -11.34 0.97
CA THR A 258 -2.54 -10.76 0.59
C THR A 258 -1.92 -10.01 1.75
N GLY A 259 -0.65 -9.61 1.62
CA GLY A 259 0.01 -8.86 2.67
C GLY A 259 1.49 -8.60 2.39
N TYR A 260 2.10 -7.83 3.26
CA TYR A 260 3.53 -7.54 3.22
C TYR A 260 4.10 -7.45 4.64
N ILE A 261 5.42 -7.49 4.74
CA ILE A 261 6.14 -7.42 6.02
C ILE A 261 7.08 -6.22 5.98
N ILE A 262 7.12 -5.46 7.07
CA ILE A 262 8.13 -4.43 7.33
C ILE A 262 9.07 -4.93 8.42
N THR A 263 10.37 -4.93 8.13
CA THR A 263 11.43 -5.20 9.13
C THR A 263 12.24 -3.93 9.34
N ILE A 264 12.46 -3.52 10.59
CA ILE A 264 13.25 -2.31 10.93
C ILE A 264 14.48 -2.67 11.76
N GLU A 265 15.67 -2.14 11.33
CA GLU A 265 16.98 -2.41 11.92
C GLU A 265 17.72 -1.14 12.29
#